data_3cc624bbdd6f2fd578333068f369654e
#
_entry.id   3cc624bbdd6f2fd578333068f369654e
#
_cell.length_a   1.000
_cell.length_b   1.000
_cell.length_c   1.000
_cell.angle_alpha   90.00
_cell.angle_beta   90.00
_cell.angle_gamma   90.00
#
_symmetry.space_group_name_H-M   'P 1'
#
loop_
_entity.id
_entity.type
_entity.pdbx_description
1 polymer ?
#
loop_
_entity_poly.entity_id
_entity_poly.type
_entity_poly.pdbx_seq_one_letter_code
_entity_poly.pdbx_strand_id
1 'polypeptide(L)'
;MVKHIVLFNVKEGVDAAQAADIAASVLEPLVGKIQGLTHLEVRKTFAGADFALYCELESREALAHYAPHPLHEEAKSHFFHMLSSRVAADYEI
;
A
#
# COMPACT_ATOMS: atom_id res chain seq x y z
N MET A 1 -16.74 4.70 5.55
CA MET A 1 -15.66 4.49 4.57
C MET A 1 -14.34 4.95 5.16
N VAL A 2 -13.37 4.07 5.19
CA VAL A 2 -12.03 4.37 5.69
C VAL A 2 -11.10 4.65 4.52
N LYS A 3 -10.31 5.70 4.64
CA LYS A 3 -9.24 6.05 3.69
C LYS A 3 -7.90 5.73 4.35
N HIS A 4 -7.11 4.90 3.69
CA HIS A 4 -5.81 4.46 4.18
C HIS A 4 -4.75 4.96 3.21
N ILE A 5 -3.82 5.76 3.72
CA ILE A 5 -2.77 6.38 2.92
C ILE A 5 -1.43 5.95 3.47
N VAL A 6 -0.53 5.52 2.60
CA VAL A 6 0.84 5.17 2.99
C VAL A 6 1.82 5.89 2.09
N LEU A 7 2.83 6.49 2.71
CA LEU A 7 3.94 7.13 2.02
C LEU A 7 5.18 6.28 2.23
N PHE A 8 5.86 5.94 1.13
CA PHE A 8 7.00 5.02 1.17
C PHE A 8 8.28 5.74 0.74
N ASN A 9 9.37 5.42 1.42
CA ASN A 9 10.72 5.80 0.98
C ASN A 9 11.54 4.54 0.77
N VAL A 10 12.37 4.54 -0.27
CA VAL A 10 13.20 3.39 -0.61
C VAL A 10 14.60 3.55 -0.05
N LYS A 11 15.31 2.44 0.07
CA LYS A 11 16.71 2.42 0.50
C LYS A 11 17.59 3.11 -0.53
N GLU A 12 18.74 3.60 -0.07
CA GLU A 12 19.73 4.19 -0.96
C GLU A 12 20.13 3.17 -2.04
N GLY A 13 20.21 3.62 -3.28
CA GLY A 13 20.56 2.77 -4.41
C GLY A 13 19.40 1.99 -5.02
N VAL A 14 18.20 2.04 -4.41
CA VAL A 14 17.01 1.38 -4.93
C VAL A 14 16.27 2.34 -5.87
N ASP A 15 15.86 1.82 -7.03
CA ASP A 15 15.05 2.58 -7.99
C ASP A 15 13.61 2.70 -7.46
N ALA A 16 13.20 3.92 -7.09
CA ALA A 16 11.87 4.19 -6.54
C ALA A 16 10.76 3.85 -7.55
N ALA A 17 10.98 4.13 -8.84
CA ALA A 17 9.98 3.82 -9.86
C ALA A 17 9.77 2.31 -9.98
N GLN A 18 10.84 1.53 -9.92
CA GLN A 18 10.76 0.07 -9.95
C GLN A 18 10.03 -0.47 -8.71
N ALA A 19 10.35 0.06 -7.53
CA ALA A 19 9.68 -0.33 -6.30
C ALA A 19 8.18 -0.04 -6.36
N ALA A 20 7.80 1.12 -6.89
CA ALA A 20 6.39 1.49 -7.08
C ALA A 20 5.69 0.54 -8.05
N ASP A 21 6.33 0.19 -9.16
CA ASP A 21 5.76 -0.72 -10.15
C ASP A 21 5.55 -2.13 -9.56
N ILE A 22 6.51 -2.62 -8.78
CA ILE A 22 6.37 -3.92 -8.10
C ILE A 22 5.22 -3.86 -7.09
N ALA A 23 5.19 -2.83 -6.25
CA ALA A 23 4.13 -2.66 -5.25
C ALA A 23 2.76 -2.61 -5.90
N ALA A 24 2.60 -1.84 -6.97
CA ALA A 24 1.34 -1.75 -7.71
C ALA A 24 0.92 -3.13 -8.24
N SER A 25 1.85 -3.86 -8.84
CA SER A 25 1.56 -5.15 -9.47
C SER A 25 1.08 -6.21 -8.47
N VAL A 26 1.52 -6.15 -7.22
CA VAL A 26 1.15 -7.13 -6.19
C VAL A 26 0.01 -6.67 -5.28
N LEU A 27 -0.19 -5.35 -5.13
CA LEU A 27 -1.21 -4.82 -4.22
C LEU A 27 -2.53 -4.50 -4.92
N GLU A 28 -2.50 -3.91 -6.12
CA GLU A 28 -3.74 -3.52 -6.80
C GLU A 28 -4.66 -4.71 -7.09
N PRO A 29 -4.15 -5.91 -7.44
CA PRO A 29 -5.02 -7.07 -7.64
C PRO A 29 -5.73 -7.59 -6.39
N LEU A 30 -5.38 -7.10 -5.20
CA LEU A 30 -6.02 -7.52 -3.95
C LEU A 30 -7.46 -7.02 -3.83
N VAL A 31 -7.82 -5.98 -4.57
CA VAL A 31 -9.21 -5.50 -4.65
C VAL A 31 -10.05 -6.62 -5.26
N GLY A 32 -11.14 -7.00 -4.57
CA GLY A 32 -11.97 -8.12 -4.96
C GLY A 32 -11.52 -9.46 -4.37
N LYS A 33 -10.32 -9.54 -3.80
CA LYS A 33 -9.81 -10.75 -3.14
C LYS A 33 -9.82 -10.65 -1.63
N ILE A 34 -9.76 -9.43 -1.08
CA ILE A 34 -9.84 -9.18 0.35
C ILE A 34 -11.14 -8.46 0.63
N GLN A 35 -11.99 -9.09 1.46
CA GLN A 35 -13.29 -8.54 1.80
C GLN A 35 -13.14 -7.17 2.45
N GLY A 36 -13.94 -6.21 1.99
CA GLY A 36 -13.96 -4.85 2.52
C GLY A 36 -12.96 -3.89 1.87
N LEU A 37 -12.02 -4.40 1.06
CA LEU A 37 -11.09 -3.58 0.30
C LEU A 37 -11.75 -3.23 -1.03
N THR A 38 -12.13 -1.96 -1.21
CA THR A 38 -12.92 -1.52 -2.36
C THR A 38 -12.12 -0.80 -3.43
N HIS A 39 -10.98 -0.20 -3.05
CA HIS A 39 -10.10 0.50 -3.97
C HIS A 39 -8.68 0.48 -3.45
N LEU A 40 -7.71 0.32 -4.34
CA LEU A 40 -6.30 0.42 -3.99
C LEU A 40 -5.52 0.88 -5.21
N GLU A 41 -4.70 1.90 -5.02
CA GLU A 41 -3.80 2.37 -6.07
C GLU A 41 -2.43 2.68 -5.48
N VAL A 42 -1.40 2.37 -6.24
CA VAL A 42 -0.02 2.75 -5.93
C VAL A 42 0.43 3.70 -7.03
N ARG A 43 0.97 4.84 -6.64
CA ARG A 43 1.36 5.88 -7.58
C ARG A 43 2.78 6.37 -7.32
N LYS A 44 3.49 6.64 -8.40
CA LYS A 44 4.77 7.36 -8.36
C LYS A 44 4.48 8.80 -7.99
N THR A 45 5.32 9.37 -7.14
CA THR A 45 5.16 10.76 -6.71
C THR A 45 6.12 11.65 -7.50
N PHE A 46 5.78 12.93 -7.60
CA PHE A 46 6.70 13.92 -8.18
C PHE A 46 7.30 14.84 -7.11
N ALA A 47 6.84 14.72 -5.87
CA ALA A 47 7.36 15.51 -4.74
C ALA A 47 7.07 14.77 -3.43
N GLY A 48 7.91 14.95 -2.43
CA GLY A 48 7.75 14.33 -1.12
C GLY A 48 8.34 12.93 -1.07
N ALA A 49 7.59 11.99 -0.50
CA ALA A 49 8.03 10.60 -0.41
C ALA A 49 8.28 9.98 -1.79
N ASP A 50 8.96 8.84 -1.82
CA ASP A 50 9.39 8.21 -3.06
C ASP A 50 8.24 7.61 -3.87
N PHE A 51 7.21 7.09 -3.20
CA PHE A 51 5.95 6.70 -3.85
C PHE A 51 4.85 6.58 -2.79
N ALA A 52 3.61 6.42 -3.23
CA ALA A 52 2.46 6.47 -2.33
C ALA A 52 1.43 5.42 -2.66
N LEU A 53 0.69 4.99 -1.64
CA LEU A 53 -0.45 4.11 -1.74
C LEU A 53 -1.68 4.82 -1.19
N TYR A 54 -2.81 4.66 -1.86
CA TYR A 54 -4.10 5.10 -1.37
C TYR A 54 -5.08 3.95 -1.52
N CYS A 55 -5.77 3.60 -0.44
CA CYS A 55 -6.82 2.60 -0.55
C CYS A 55 -8.05 2.97 0.27
N GLU A 56 -9.17 2.36 -0.10
CA GLU A 56 -10.46 2.56 0.54
C GLU A 56 -10.96 1.22 1.07
N LEU A 57 -11.45 1.25 2.32
CA LEU A 57 -12.02 0.08 2.98
C LEU A 57 -13.38 0.44 3.53
N GLU A 58 -14.27 -0.54 3.61
CA GLU A 58 -15.67 -0.31 4.00
C GLU A 58 -15.80 0.17 5.44
N SER A 59 -14.87 -0.23 6.33
CA SER A 59 -14.96 0.05 7.77
C SER A 59 -13.60 -0.09 8.43
N ARG A 60 -13.54 0.28 9.71
CA ARG A 60 -12.34 0.07 10.52
C ARG A 60 -12.06 -1.42 10.72
N GLU A 61 -13.12 -2.23 10.85
CA GLU A 61 -12.97 -3.68 10.94
C GLU A 61 -12.36 -4.25 9.65
N ALA A 62 -12.77 -3.73 8.51
CA ALA A 62 -12.20 -4.15 7.23
C ALA A 62 -10.72 -3.81 7.15
N LEU A 63 -10.30 -2.64 7.64
CA LEU A 63 -8.89 -2.28 7.72
C LEU A 63 -8.12 -3.23 8.65
N ALA A 64 -8.69 -3.54 9.82
CA ALA A 64 -8.06 -4.45 10.77
C ALA A 64 -7.92 -5.87 10.20
N HIS A 65 -8.84 -6.28 9.34
CA HIS A 65 -8.80 -7.56 8.63
C HIS A 65 -7.77 -7.55 7.50
N TYR A 66 -7.67 -6.43 6.78
CA TYR A 66 -6.75 -6.27 5.66
C TYR A 66 -5.29 -6.28 6.11
N ALA A 67 -4.96 -5.57 7.19
CA ALA A 67 -3.57 -5.38 7.60
C ALA A 67 -2.81 -6.70 7.81
N PRO A 68 -3.35 -7.71 8.55
CA PRO A 68 -2.66 -8.99 8.76
C PRO A 68 -3.05 -10.06 7.74
N HIS A 69 -3.86 -9.73 6.73
CA HIS A 69 -4.36 -10.74 5.79
C HIS A 69 -3.22 -11.45 5.06
N PRO A 70 -3.25 -12.78 4.93
CA PRO A 70 -2.16 -13.54 4.28
C PRO A 70 -1.82 -13.04 2.87
N LEU A 71 -2.82 -12.66 2.07
CA LEU A 71 -2.58 -12.14 0.73
C LEU A 71 -1.86 -10.80 0.78
N HIS A 72 -2.17 -9.95 1.75
CA HIS A 72 -1.48 -8.68 1.95
C HIS A 72 -0.03 -8.91 2.41
N GLU A 73 0.17 -9.84 3.35
CA GLU A 73 1.52 -10.17 3.84
C GLU A 73 2.38 -10.74 2.71
N GLU A 74 1.82 -11.62 1.87
CA GLU A 74 2.54 -12.14 0.72
C GLU A 74 2.91 -11.03 -0.26
N ALA A 75 1.97 -10.13 -0.57
CA ALA A 75 2.23 -9.01 -1.47
C ALA A 75 3.37 -8.14 -0.95
N LYS A 76 3.38 -7.84 0.35
CA LYS A 76 4.44 -7.04 0.97
C LYS A 76 5.81 -7.68 0.82
N SER A 77 5.90 -9.00 0.83
CA SER A 77 7.17 -9.71 0.73
C SER A 77 7.91 -9.41 -0.57
N HIS A 78 7.22 -8.94 -1.60
CA HIS A 78 7.82 -8.63 -2.89
C HIS A 78 8.55 -7.29 -2.94
N PHE A 79 8.26 -6.36 -2.02
CA PHE A 79 8.87 -5.03 -2.09
C PHE A 79 9.29 -4.43 -0.75
N PHE A 80 8.86 -4.98 0.39
CA PHE A 80 9.19 -4.39 1.71
C PHE A 80 10.70 -4.31 1.96
N HIS A 81 11.47 -5.26 1.44
CA HIS A 81 12.93 -5.23 1.58
C HIS A 81 13.58 -4.05 0.86
N MET A 82 12.87 -3.41 -0.06
CA MET A 82 13.36 -2.24 -0.81
C MET A 82 13.14 -0.93 -0.04
N LEU A 83 12.38 -0.95 1.04
CA LEU A 83 11.97 0.26 1.75
C LEU A 83 12.93 0.62 2.87
N SER A 84 13.19 1.93 3.04
CA SER A 84 13.89 2.46 4.21
C SER A 84 12.92 2.88 5.30
N SER A 85 11.73 3.36 4.91
CA SER A 85 10.71 3.80 5.86
C SER A 85 9.34 3.86 5.21
N ARG A 86 8.30 3.88 6.05
CA ARG A 86 6.94 4.13 5.62
C ARG A 86 6.17 4.86 6.72
N VAL A 87 5.22 5.69 6.31
CA VAL A 87 4.31 6.39 7.22
C VAL A 87 2.90 6.14 6.74
N ALA A 88 2.02 5.71 7.63
CA ALA A 88 0.62 5.46 7.31
C ALA A 88 -0.28 6.43 8.06
N ALA A 89 -1.39 6.81 7.43
CA ALA A 89 -2.43 7.62 8.05
C ALA A 89 -3.78 7.07 7.61
N ASP A 90 -4.68 6.91 8.57
CA ASP A 90 -6.02 6.41 8.33
C ASP A 90 -7.03 7.41 8.84
N TYR A 91 -8.05 7.69 8.03
CA TYR A 91 -9.14 8.54 8.47
C TYR A 91 -10.47 8.00 7.93
N GLU A 92 -11.54 8.45 8.54
CA GLU A 92 -12.89 7.96 8.22
C GLU A 92 -13.78 9.12 7.79
N ILE A 93 -14.59 8.88 6.77
CA ILE A 93 -15.57 9.86 6.31
C ILE A 93 -16.97 9.25 6.32
#